data_be82132c49c76412ff1d7950e218f9a9
#
_entry.id   be82132c49c76412ff1d7950e218f9a9
#
_cell.length_a   1.000
_cell.length_b   1.000
_cell.length_c   1.000
_cell.angle_alpha   90.00
_cell.angle_beta   90.00
_cell.angle_gamma   90.00
#
_symmetry.space_group_name_H-M   'P 1'
#
loop_
_entity.id
_entity.type
_entity.pdbx_description
1 polymer ?
#
loop_
_entity_poly.entity_id
_entity_poly.type
_entity_poly.pdbx_seq_one_letter_code
_entity_poly.pdbx_strand_id
1 'polypeptide(L)'
;FIMGIFGGMIWMTMDTWVNLVSDNKNRGKAIGFYNSAITIGFAIGPLFIGIFGAEGIVPIIIAIGLMIIRTPVIIMIKQQVDSVRIPKLEKKLNFSFIKIAPFIFISIFVSGIIDSTFGALFPAYMINEFFSDKEIGYIFFIGLFIGVFFQPFIGALTDKINKRNLIIIFLIFHLIWPILLNNF
;
A
#
# COMPACT_ATOMS: atom_id res chain seq x y z
N PHE A 1 -7.30 15.56 -9.71
CA PHE A 1 -6.16 15.52 -10.62
C PHE A 1 -4.85 15.84 -9.91
N ILE A 2 -4.72 17.01 -9.28
CA ILE A 2 -3.51 17.48 -8.57
C ILE A 2 -3.10 16.50 -7.48
N MET A 3 -4.02 16.02 -6.65
CA MET A 3 -3.74 15.03 -5.60
C MET A 3 -3.15 13.73 -6.15
N GLY A 4 -3.61 13.25 -7.30
CA GLY A 4 -3.08 12.04 -7.91
C GLY A 4 -1.62 12.18 -8.34
N ILE A 5 -1.26 13.32 -8.94
CA ILE A 5 0.12 13.59 -9.37
C ILE A 5 1.06 13.64 -8.15
N PHE A 6 0.78 14.51 -7.19
CA PHE A 6 1.65 14.68 -6.02
C PHE A 6 1.64 13.45 -5.11
N GLY A 7 0.51 12.78 -4.97
CA GLY A 7 0.41 11.51 -4.23
C GLY A 7 1.31 10.43 -4.83
N GLY A 8 1.25 10.26 -6.15
CA GLY A 8 2.11 9.32 -6.87
C GLY A 8 3.60 9.65 -6.74
N MET A 9 3.97 10.93 -6.85
CA MET A 9 5.35 11.37 -6.67
C MET A 9 5.89 11.07 -5.27
N ILE A 10 5.09 11.34 -4.22
CA ILE A 10 5.46 11.06 -2.84
C ILE A 10 5.63 9.55 -2.63
N TRP A 11 4.70 8.76 -3.11
CA TRP A 11 4.74 7.30 -3.00
C TRP A 11 6.01 6.73 -3.62
N MET A 12 6.27 7.06 -4.89
CA MET A 12 7.48 6.61 -5.61
C MET A 12 8.77 7.04 -4.92
N THR A 13 8.80 8.25 -4.37
CA THR A 13 9.99 8.75 -3.65
C THR A 13 10.24 7.95 -2.37
N MET A 14 9.20 7.65 -1.59
CA MET A 14 9.32 6.86 -0.37
C MET A 14 9.73 5.41 -0.65
N ASP A 15 9.14 4.77 -1.66
CA ASP A 15 9.52 3.41 -2.09
C ASP A 15 10.98 3.35 -2.52
N THR A 16 11.42 4.31 -3.31
CA THR A 16 12.82 4.41 -3.76
C THR A 16 13.74 4.57 -2.58
N TRP A 17 13.38 5.45 -1.64
CA TRP A 17 14.21 5.72 -0.48
C TRP A 17 14.36 4.51 0.43
N VAL A 18 13.27 3.82 0.78
CA VAL A 18 13.33 2.59 1.58
C VAL A 18 14.21 1.54 0.91
N ASN A 19 14.11 1.39 -0.42
CA ASN A 19 14.97 0.49 -1.16
C ASN A 19 16.46 0.85 -1.11
N LEU A 20 16.78 2.15 -1.11
CA LEU A 20 18.17 2.65 -1.06
C LEU A 20 18.81 2.47 0.31
N VAL A 21 18.05 2.70 1.40
CA VAL A 21 18.58 2.60 2.77
C VAL A 21 18.57 1.16 3.30
N SER A 22 17.85 0.26 2.67
CA SER A 22 17.74 -1.13 3.11
C SER A 22 18.96 -1.95 2.73
N ASP A 23 19.51 -2.69 3.71
CA ASP A 23 20.57 -3.66 3.45
C ASP A 23 20.07 -4.80 2.55
N ASN A 24 20.93 -5.26 1.64
CA ASN A 24 20.60 -6.33 0.70
C ASN A 24 20.14 -7.64 1.37
N LYS A 25 20.65 -7.94 2.57
CA LYS A 25 20.30 -9.16 3.32
C LYS A 25 18.91 -9.14 3.94
N ASN A 26 18.41 -7.95 4.30
CA ASN A 26 17.15 -7.76 5.02
C ASN A 26 16.17 -6.85 4.26
N ARG A 27 16.38 -6.64 2.96
CA ARG A 27 15.58 -5.71 2.16
C ARG A 27 14.10 -6.07 2.17
N GLY A 28 13.76 -7.35 1.99
CA GLY A 28 12.39 -7.80 2.01
C GLY A 28 11.72 -7.56 3.36
N LYS A 29 12.42 -7.84 4.46
CA LYS A 29 11.93 -7.55 5.81
C LYS A 29 11.71 -6.05 6.02
N ALA A 30 12.63 -5.19 5.58
CA ALA A 30 12.49 -3.73 5.68
C ALA A 30 11.28 -3.22 4.89
N ILE A 31 11.10 -3.70 3.66
CA ILE A 31 9.93 -3.40 2.83
C ILE A 31 8.65 -3.91 3.50
N GLY A 32 8.68 -5.08 4.13
CA GLY A 32 7.55 -5.61 4.89
C GLY A 32 7.10 -4.68 6.02
N PHE A 33 8.02 -4.16 6.83
CA PHE A 33 7.70 -3.16 7.86
C PHE A 33 7.20 -1.84 7.28
N TYR A 34 7.81 -1.37 6.21
CA TYR A 34 7.37 -0.18 5.48
C TYR A 34 5.92 -0.34 4.98
N ASN A 35 5.61 -1.46 4.35
CA ASN A 35 4.26 -1.76 3.89
C ASN A 35 3.26 -1.89 5.05
N SER A 36 3.69 -2.48 6.19
CA SER A 36 2.84 -2.50 7.40
C SER A 36 2.47 -1.10 7.86
N ALA A 37 3.42 -0.16 7.87
CA ALA A 37 3.14 1.23 8.23
C ALA A 37 2.14 1.89 7.26
N ILE A 38 2.27 1.65 5.95
CA ILE A 38 1.31 2.11 4.94
C ILE A 38 -0.08 1.50 5.19
N THR A 39 -0.14 0.20 5.44
CA THR A 39 -1.41 -0.52 5.65
C THR A 39 -2.10 -0.07 6.94
N ILE A 40 -1.35 0.24 8.00
CA ILE A 40 -1.91 0.87 9.21
C ILE A 40 -2.57 2.21 8.84
N GLY A 41 -1.90 3.04 8.05
CA GLY A 41 -2.47 4.31 7.57
C GLY A 41 -3.76 4.10 6.78
N PHE A 42 -3.78 3.12 5.88
CA PHE A 42 -4.97 2.78 5.11
C PHE A 42 -6.10 2.19 5.97
N ALA A 43 -5.78 1.47 7.06
CA ALA A 43 -6.78 0.95 7.97
C ALA A 43 -7.42 2.06 8.83
N ILE A 44 -6.62 3.01 9.28
CA ILE A 44 -7.10 4.14 10.11
C ILE A 44 -8.07 5.05 9.34
N GLY A 45 -7.89 5.21 8.02
CA GLY A 45 -8.80 6.02 7.20
C GLY A 45 -10.27 5.60 7.30
N PRO A 46 -10.62 4.36 6.95
CA PRO A 46 -11.98 3.82 7.12
C PRO A 46 -12.46 3.82 8.58
N LEU A 47 -11.55 3.63 9.55
CA LEU A 47 -11.90 3.72 10.96
C LEU A 47 -12.42 5.12 11.35
N PHE A 48 -11.82 6.17 10.82
CA PHE A 48 -12.34 7.53 11.04
C PHE A 48 -13.75 7.71 10.47
N ILE A 49 -14.03 7.14 9.29
CA ILE A 49 -15.38 7.14 8.73
C ILE A 49 -16.34 6.36 9.64
N GLY A 50 -15.91 5.21 10.16
CA GLY A 50 -16.70 4.42 11.11
C GLY A 50 -17.01 5.14 12.42
N ILE A 51 -16.14 6.04 12.89
CA ILE A 51 -16.32 6.79 14.15
C ILE A 51 -17.12 8.08 13.92
N PHE A 52 -16.77 8.86 12.90
CA PHE A 52 -17.26 10.22 12.69
C PHE A 52 -18.33 10.32 11.59
N GLY A 53 -18.58 9.24 10.85
CA GLY A 53 -19.43 9.24 9.65
C GLY A 53 -18.70 9.75 8.40
N ALA A 54 -19.34 9.55 7.25
CA ALA A 54 -18.82 10.02 5.95
C ALA A 54 -19.29 11.45 5.63
N GLU A 55 -20.25 11.98 6.37
CA GLU A 55 -20.87 13.27 6.09
C GLU A 55 -20.18 14.42 6.83
N GLY A 56 -20.30 15.62 6.25
CA GLY A 56 -19.85 16.86 6.88
C GLY A 56 -18.38 17.19 6.67
N ILE A 57 -17.88 18.15 7.46
CA ILE A 57 -16.54 18.73 7.31
C ILE A 57 -15.46 17.98 8.12
N VAL A 58 -15.87 17.16 9.10
CA VAL A 58 -14.96 16.51 10.05
C VAL A 58 -13.91 15.62 9.38
N PRO A 59 -14.25 14.72 8.42
CA PRO A 59 -13.26 13.91 7.71
C PRO A 59 -12.23 14.75 6.97
N ILE A 60 -12.65 15.88 6.40
CA ILE A 60 -11.78 16.80 5.65
C ILE A 60 -10.79 17.49 6.60
N ILE A 61 -11.25 17.97 7.77
CA ILE A 61 -10.39 18.58 8.78
C ILE A 61 -9.35 17.59 9.29
N ILE A 62 -9.73 16.34 9.55
CA ILE A 62 -8.82 15.28 9.97
C ILE A 62 -7.75 15.04 8.87
N ALA A 63 -8.15 14.93 7.62
CA ALA A 63 -7.22 14.72 6.51
C ALA A 63 -6.21 15.88 6.39
N ILE A 64 -6.67 17.13 6.49
CA ILE A 64 -5.80 18.32 6.47
C ILE A 64 -4.85 18.30 7.66
N GLY A 65 -5.34 18.01 8.86
CA GLY A 65 -4.54 17.92 10.09
C GLY A 65 -3.39 16.89 9.95
N LEU A 66 -3.70 15.71 9.42
CA LEU A 66 -2.70 14.66 9.16
C LEU A 66 -1.66 15.10 8.11
N MET A 67 -2.06 15.83 7.08
CA MET A 67 -1.13 16.39 6.09
C MET A 67 -0.18 17.42 6.71
N ILE A 68 -0.68 18.28 7.60
CA ILE A 68 0.11 19.28 8.32
C ILE A 68 1.12 18.59 9.24
N ILE A 69 0.70 17.58 10.01
CA ILE A 69 1.57 16.85 10.94
C ILE A 69 2.69 16.11 10.20
N ARG A 70 2.42 15.57 9.02
CA ARG A 70 3.40 14.85 8.21
C ARG A 70 4.58 15.72 7.78
N THR A 71 4.36 16.99 7.48
CA THR A 71 5.39 17.89 6.90
C THR A 71 6.59 18.12 7.83
N PRO A 72 6.42 18.48 9.11
CA PRO A 72 7.55 18.65 10.03
C PRO A 72 8.33 17.34 10.25
N VAL A 73 7.67 16.19 10.28
CA VAL A 73 8.34 14.89 10.45
C VAL A 73 9.37 14.67 9.33
N ILE A 74 9.03 14.98 8.08
CA ILE A 74 9.95 14.85 6.95
C ILE A 74 11.11 15.84 7.05
N ILE A 75 10.85 17.06 7.52
CA ILE A 75 11.91 18.09 7.70
C ILE A 75 12.91 17.66 8.78
N MET A 76 12.44 17.04 9.87
CA MET A 76 13.30 16.56 10.97
C MET A 76 14.24 15.42 10.55
N ILE A 77 13.88 14.65 9.53
CA ILE A 77 14.70 13.52 9.03
C ILE A 77 15.83 13.99 8.08
N LYS A 78 15.89 15.26 7.70
CA LYS A 78 16.84 15.80 6.71
C LYS A 78 18.29 15.36 6.93
N GLN A 79 18.78 15.35 8.16
CA GLN A 79 20.17 14.98 8.47
C GLN A 79 20.49 13.51 8.16
N GLN A 80 19.51 12.60 8.25
CA GLN A 80 19.68 11.18 7.94
C GLN A 80 19.59 10.91 6.43
N VAL A 81 18.85 11.74 5.71
CA VAL A 81 18.67 11.62 4.26
C VAL A 81 19.90 12.04 3.48
N ASP A 82 20.60 13.08 3.94
CA ASP A 82 21.81 13.62 3.29
C ASP A 82 22.98 12.60 3.26
N SER A 83 22.92 11.56 4.10
CA SER A 83 23.92 10.47 4.12
C SER A 83 23.70 9.41 3.03
N VAL A 84 22.54 9.37 2.40
CA VAL A 84 22.21 8.38 1.37
C VAL A 84 22.82 8.80 0.04
N ARG A 85 23.78 8.03 -0.45
CA ARG A 85 24.35 8.26 -1.78
C ARG A 85 23.30 7.98 -2.85
N ILE A 86 22.81 9.05 -3.47
CA ILE A 86 21.92 8.93 -4.63
C ILE A 86 22.75 8.41 -5.81
N PRO A 87 22.38 7.28 -6.44
CA PRO A 87 23.06 6.80 -7.63
C PRO A 87 23.05 7.89 -8.71
N LYS A 88 24.19 8.04 -9.42
CA LYS A 88 24.23 8.99 -10.53
C LYS A 88 23.17 8.61 -11.55
N LEU A 89 22.29 9.55 -11.86
CA LEU A 89 21.28 9.38 -12.91
C LEU A 89 21.96 9.09 -14.25
N GLU A 90 21.70 7.94 -14.82
CA GLU A 90 22.04 7.68 -16.22
C GLU A 90 21.22 8.65 -17.08
N LYS A 91 21.91 9.38 -17.98
CA LYS A 91 21.29 10.39 -18.87
C LYS A 91 20.27 9.80 -19.84
N LYS A 92 20.20 8.48 -20.01
CA LYS A 92 19.24 7.81 -20.89
C LYS A 92 18.29 6.95 -20.08
N LEU A 93 17.00 7.20 -20.22
CA LEU A 93 15.96 6.30 -19.73
C LEU A 93 16.12 4.95 -20.45
N ASN A 94 16.53 3.95 -19.70
CA ASN A 94 16.70 2.60 -20.21
C ASN A 94 15.48 1.75 -19.84
N PHE A 95 14.61 1.49 -20.80
CA PHE A 95 13.41 0.67 -20.61
C PHE A 95 13.68 -0.84 -20.74
N SER A 96 14.93 -1.27 -20.79
CA SER A 96 15.29 -2.69 -20.93
C SER A 96 14.73 -3.56 -19.80
N PHE A 97 14.54 -2.99 -18.60
CA PHE A 97 13.95 -3.70 -17.46
C PHE A 97 12.52 -4.20 -17.74
N ILE A 98 11.73 -3.50 -18.56
CA ILE A 98 10.38 -3.95 -18.97
C ILE A 98 10.49 -5.24 -19.80
N LYS A 99 11.51 -5.35 -20.66
CA LYS A 99 11.75 -6.53 -21.47
C LYS A 99 12.29 -7.71 -20.65
N ILE A 100 13.02 -7.43 -19.58
CA ILE A 100 13.59 -8.46 -18.69
C ILE A 100 12.53 -9.09 -17.80
N ALA A 101 11.55 -8.30 -17.34
CA ALA A 101 10.55 -8.75 -16.37
C ALA A 101 9.12 -8.34 -16.75
N PRO A 102 8.61 -8.67 -17.96
CA PRO A 102 7.29 -8.26 -18.39
C PRO A 102 6.17 -8.77 -17.47
N PHE A 103 6.36 -9.96 -16.89
CA PHE A 103 5.38 -10.56 -15.98
C PHE A 103 5.15 -9.75 -14.71
N ILE A 104 6.17 -9.07 -14.18
CA ILE A 104 6.04 -8.23 -12.99
C ILE A 104 5.15 -7.04 -13.31
N PHE A 105 5.33 -6.41 -14.48
CA PHE A 105 4.51 -5.27 -14.89
C PHE A 105 3.06 -5.66 -15.12
N ILE A 106 2.80 -6.79 -15.78
CA ILE A 106 1.46 -7.31 -15.98
C ILE A 106 0.81 -7.64 -14.62
N SER A 107 1.52 -8.32 -13.74
CA SER A 107 1.01 -8.68 -12.41
C SER A 107 0.66 -7.46 -11.58
N ILE A 108 1.53 -6.44 -11.53
CA ILE A 108 1.27 -5.20 -10.79
C ILE A 108 0.10 -4.43 -11.40
N PHE A 109 0.01 -4.37 -12.72
CA PHE A 109 -1.11 -3.72 -13.41
C PHE A 109 -2.44 -4.38 -13.08
N VAL A 110 -2.51 -5.71 -13.15
CA VAL A 110 -3.71 -6.48 -12.80
C VAL A 110 -4.05 -6.32 -11.31
N SER A 111 -3.05 -6.37 -10.42
CA SER A 111 -3.27 -6.13 -8.98
C SER A 111 -3.85 -4.73 -8.73
N GLY A 112 -3.33 -3.70 -9.41
CA GLY A 112 -3.87 -2.34 -9.29
C GLY A 112 -5.35 -2.23 -9.73
N ILE A 113 -5.75 -2.96 -10.77
CA ILE A 113 -7.16 -3.04 -11.17
C ILE A 113 -7.99 -3.70 -10.07
N ILE A 114 -7.54 -4.83 -9.55
CA ILE A 114 -8.26 -5.58 -8.49
C ILE A 114 -8.40 -4.71 -7.23
N ASP A 115 -7.30 -4.12 -6.77
CA ASP A 115 -7.28 -3.31 -5.55
C ASP A 115 -8.18 -2.08 -5.67
N SER A 116 -8.13 -1.38 -6.80
CA SER A 116 -8.98 -0.21 -7.05
C SER A 116 -10.46 -0.58 -7.18
N THR A 117 -10.75 -1.72 -7.84
CA THR A 117 -12.10 -2.24 -7.99
C THR A 117 -12.67 -2.62 -6.62
N PHE A 118 -11.89 -3.36 -5.81
CA PHE A 118 -12.31 -3.73 -4.47
C PHE A 118 -12.51 -2.50 -3.58
N GLY A 119 -11.56 -1.56 -3.59
CA GLY A 119 -11.66 -0.33 -2.79
C GLY A 119 -12.84 0.57 -3.16
N ALA A 120 -13.26 0.59 -4.43
CA ALA A 120 -14.36 1.43 -4.89
C ALA A 120 -15.73 0.72 -4.86
N LEU A 121 -15.79 -0.52 -5.35
CA LEU A 121 -17.07 -1.22 -5.54
C LEU A 121 -17.55 -1.94 -4.28
N PHE A 122 -16.64 -2.45 -3.44
CA PHE A 122 -17.04 -3.19 -2.26
C PHE A 122 -17.79 -2.35 -1.23
N PRO A 123 -17.39 -1.09 -0.90
CA PRO A 123 -18.20 -0.22 -0.07
C PRO A 123 -19.58 0.08 -0.68
N ALA A 124 -19.63 0.35 -1.99
CA ALA A 124 -20.89 0.61 -2.69
C ALA A 124 -21.83 -0.61 -2.65
N TYR A 125 -21.28 -1.81 -2.81
CA TYR A 125 -22.03 -3.04 -2.66
C TYR A 125 -22.58 -3.20 -1.24
N MET A 126 -21.76 -2.97 -0.21
CA MET A 126 -22.21 -3.09 1.18
C MET A 126 -23.33 -2.09 1.54
N ILE A 127 -23.27 -0.87 1.00
CA ILE A 127 -24.36 0.10 1.16
C ILE A 127 -25.66 -0.44 0.56
N ASN A 128 -25.59 -1.06 -0.61
CA ASN A 128 -26.77 -1.69 -1.25
C ASN A 128 -27.33 -2.88 -0.44
N GLU A 129 -26.48 -3.58 0.32
CA GLU A 129 -26.86 -4.64 1.25
C GLU A 129 -27.24 -4.11 2.64
N PHE A 130 -27.58 -2.82 2.74
CA PHE A 130 -28.06 -2.14 3.96
C PHE A 130 -27.04 -2.04 5.11
N PHE A 131 -25.74 -2.17 4.86
CA PHE A 131 -24.73 -1.87 5.87
C PHE A 131 -24.61 -0.36 6.08
N SER A 132 -24.46 0.05 7.33
CA SER A 132 -24.17 1.45 7.67
C SER A 132 -22.73 1.80 7.37
N ASP A 133 -22.44 3.09 7.15
CA ASP A 133 -21.07 3.61 6.98
C ASP A 133 -20.13 3.17 8.10
N LYS A 134 -20.66 3.09 9.32
CA LYS A 134 -19.94 2.67 10.51
C LYS A 134 -19.51 1.21 10.43
N GLU A 135 -20.38 0.32 10.03
CA GLU A 135 -20.08 -1.10 9.86
C GLU A 135 -19.07 -1.32 8.73
N ILE A 136 -19.25 -0.63 7.61
CA ILE A 136 -18.32 -0.65 6.48
C ILE A 136 -16.93 -0.20 6.93
N GLY A 137 -16.84 0.93 7.66
CA GLY A 137 -15.59 1.43 8.20
C GLY A 137 -14.86 0.44 9.10
N TYR A 138 -15.58 -0.24 9.99
CA TYR A 138 -15.00 -1.27 10.85
C TYR A 138 -14.57 -2.52 10.11
N ILE A 139 -15.35 -2.99 9.14
CA ILE A 139 -15.00 -4.17 8.33
C ILE A 139 -13.71 -3.93 7.55
N PHE A 140 -13.57 -2.75 6.91
CA PHE A 140 -12.35 -2.37 6.22
C PHE A 140 -11.16 -2.24 7.18
N PHE A 141 -11.38 -1.60 8.35
CA PHE A 141 -10.33 -1.48 9.36
C PHE A 141 -9.81 -2.87 9.77
N ILE A 142 -10.69 -3.77 10.16
CA ILE A 142 -10.32 -5.12 10.62
C ILE A 142 -9.59 -5.88 9.51
N GLY A 143 -10.13 -5.87 8.29
CA GLY A 143 -9.55 -6.58 7.15
C GLY A 143 -8.14 -6.12 6.83
N LEU A 144 -7.91 -4.80 6.77
CA LEU A 144 -6.58 -4.24 6.52
C LEU A 144 -5.64 -4.45 7.71
N PHE A 145 -6.14 -4.27 8.95
CA PHE A 145 -5.31 -4.39 10.15
C PHE A 145 -4.76 -5.78 10.36
N ILE A 146 -5.52 -6.84 10.05
CA ILE A 146 -5.02 -8.21 10.09
C ILE A 146 -3.82 -8.38 9.14
N GLY A 147 -3.88 -7.79 7.94
CA GLY A 147 -2.78 -7.85 6.97
C GLY A 147 -1.46 -7.27 7.48
N VAL A 148 -1.51 -6.26 8.37
CA VAL A 148 -0.32 -5.59 8.92
C VAL A 148 0.64 -6.60 9.59
N PHE A 149 0.10 -7.55 10.34
CA PHE A 149 0.92 -8.51 11.07
C PHE A 149 1.67 -9.48 10.17
N PHE A 150 1.10 -9.81 9.00
CA PHE A 150 1.70 -10.77 8.09
C PHE A 150 2.78 -10.15 7.18
N GLN A 151 2.73 -8.86 6.91
CA GLN A 151 3.63 -8.21 5.95
C GLN A 151 5.13 -8.31 6.30
N PRO A 152 5.58 -8.10 7.55
CA PRO A 152 6.99 -8.27 7.90
C PRO A 152 7.47 -9.72 7.76
N PHE A 153 6.58 -10.70 8.07
CA PHE A 153 6.89 -12.12 7.92
C PHE A 153 7.02 -12.50 6.45
N ILE A 154 6.09 -12.05 5.63
CA ILE A 154 6.13 -12.25 4.17
C ILE A 154 7.36 -11.56 3.59
N GLY A 155 7.66 -10.33 4.03
CA GLY A 155 8.86 -9.61 3.63
C GLY A 155 10.14 -10.39 3.95
N ALA A 156 10.27 -10.91 5.18
CA ALA A 156 11.40 -11.75 5.57
C ALA A 156 11.46 -13.07 4.76
N LEU A 157 10.31 -13.60 4.36
CA LEU A 157 10.23 -14.80 3.52
C LEU A 157 10.75 -14.52 2.10
N THR A 158 10.51 -13.33 1.55
CA THR A 158 11.03 -12.94 0.24
C THR A 158 12.56 -12.80 0.21
N ASP A 159 13.21 -12.63 1.36
CA ASP A 159 14.66 -12.62 1.46
C ASP A 159 15.26 -14.03 1.37
N LYS A 160 14.46 -15.07 1.69
CA LYS A 160 14.92 -16.46 1.80
C LYS A 160 14.47 -17.37 0.66
N ILE A 161 13.33 -17.11 0.07
CA ILE A 161 12.68 -17.97 -0.93
C ILE A 161 12.69 -17.29 -2.30
N ASN A 162 12.67 -18.12 -3.34
CA ASN A 162 12.54 -17.62 -4.70
C ASN A 162 11.24 -16.83 -4.88
N LYS A 163 11.40 -15.55 -5.23
CA LYS A 163 10.29 -14.58 -5.35
C LYS A 163 9.20 -15.05 -6.32
N ARG A 164 9.58 -15.71 -7.42
CA ARG A 164 8.63 -16.25 -8.40
C ARG A 164 7.70 -17.28 -7.77
N ASN A 165 8.24 -18.21 -6.99
CA ASN A 165 7.44 -19.26 -6.35
C ASN A 165 6.48 -18.68 -5.32
N LEU A 166 6.93 -17.67 -4.53
CA LEU A 166 6.08 -16.96 -3.59
C LEU A 166 4.93 -16.25 -4.29
N ILE A 167 5.20 -15.55 -5.39
CA ILE A 167 4.15 -14.87 -6.18
C ILE A 167 3.12 -15.88 -6.65
N ILE A 168 3.54 -17.03 -7.19
CA ILE A 168 2.63 -18.09 -7.68
C ILE A 168 1.75 -18.60 -6.53
N ILE A 169 2.33 -18.88 -5.37
CA ILE A 169 1.60 -19.36 -4.20
C ILE A 169 0.54 -18.33 -3.79
N PHE A 170 0.91 -17.05 -3.67
CA PHE A 170 -0.04 -16.01 -3.27
C PHE A 170 -1.13 -15.76 -4.32
N LEU A 171 -0.81 -15.86 -5.61
CA LEU A 171 -1.82 -15.76 -6.67
C LEU A 171 -2.84 -16.90 -6.58
N ILE A 172 -2.41 -18.14 -6.27
CA ILE A 172 -3.32 -19.26 -6.06
C ILE A 172 -4.26 -18.98 -4.88
N PHE A 173 -3.74 -18.52 -3.74
CA PHE A 173 -4.56 -18.15 -2.60
C PHE A 173 -5.52 -16.99 -2.92
N HIS A 174 -5.06 -16.01 -3.71
CA HIS A 174 -5.90 -14.90 -4.13
C HIS A 174 -7.07 -15.34 -5.01
N LEU A 175 -6.88 -16.35 -5.86
CA LEU A 175 -7.96 -16.93 -6.69
C LEU A 175 -9.01 -17.72 -5.88
N ILE A 176 -8.62 -18.27 -4.74
CA ILE A 176 -9.54 -19.05 -3.90
C ILE A 176 -10.59 -18.14 -3.24
N TRP A 177 -10.21 -16.91 -2.90
CA TRP A 177 -11.08 -15.99 -2.16
C TRP A 177 -12.41 -15.65 -2.86
N PRO A 178 -12.46 -15.25 -4.15
CA PRO A 178 -13.72 -15.00 -4.85
C PRO A 178 -14.61 -16.25 -4.97
N ILE A 179 -13.97 -17.43 -5.08
CA ILE A 179 -14.69 -18.71 -5.15
C ILE A 179 -15.39 -19.02 -3.82
N LEU A 180 -14.72 -18.72 -2.71
CA LEU A 180 -15.33 -18.89 -1.38
C LEU A 180 -16.49 -17.91 -1.17
N LEU A 181 -16.35 -16.66 -1.59
CA LEU A 181 -17.41 -15.65 -1.46
C LEU A 181 -18.67 -15.98 -2.26
N ASN A 182 -18.55 -16.68 -3.40
CA ASN A 182 -19.69 -17.05 -4.22
C ASN A 182 -20.54 -18.19 -3.61
N ASN A 183 -20.05 -18.82 -2.54
CA ASN A 183 -20.77 -19.91 -1.85
C ASN A 183 -21.46 -19.45 -0.54
N PHE A 184 -21.39 -18.17 -0.23
CA PHE A 184 -22.11 -17.52 0.87
C PHE A 184 -23.15 -16.54 0.34
#